data_50ba63c33dfea6ed71c5f94d7f10dda9
#
_entry.id   50ba63c33dfea6ed71c5f94d7f10dda9
#
_cell.length_a   1.000
_cell.length_b   1.000
_cell.length_c   1.000
_cell.angle_alpha   90.00
_cell.angle_beta   90.00
_cell.angle_gamma   90.00
#
_symmetry.space_group_name_H-M   'P 1'
#
loop_
_entity.id
_entity.type
_entity.pdbx_description
1 polymer ?
#
loop_
_entity_poly.entity_id
_entity_poly.type
_entity_poly.pdbx_seq_one_letter_code
_entity_poly.pdbx_strand_id
1 'polypeptide(L)'
;MHKRAYGAAAITGVAALVLAGCGSSSDKTSTTTGSASASSSASSSTSTSAPAPAKVDEKNPARANADLVIWADADRAPILTKYAEQFAADNGVTVAVQIAAQTRQQFGDATKVGKGPDIVVGAHDWLGELVQNGTVAPIPLDDATAAKFAPSAMAASKFNGQNYGVPFSVENIALVRNTDMVPDAPATMDDLLKAAKAAQAKDSKITTLLDQSVGKTGNAYYTYPWLSAYGGGIFGTTSSGDYDGNKVIVNSAESIKGATELAAMGKAKVLSTNVGDDNSEGIFTGGKAPFFITGPWSIPNIKKAGINYAISSLPSLPGGGAMQPFLGIQLFYVSAKANNATLAQEFVTQYVPTKEFQLAIFQAGGRPPALTEAYDEVSASDPDVKAWFEAGKDGKPMPNIPAMNSVWGPLGQAAADVIAGKSEPKARFDSAAKEIVKAIKGS
;
A
#
# COMPACT_ATOMS: atom_id res chain seq x y z
N MET A 1 33.62 44.59 15.21
CA MET A 1 33.99 44.94 16.59
C MET A 1 33.05 44.25 17.55
N HIS A 2 33.66 43.65 18.56
CA HIS A 2 33.13 42.94 19.72
C HIS A 2 32.86 41.45 19.60
N LYS A 3 33.92 40.76 20.02
CA LYS A 3 34.02 39.37 20.48
C LYS A 3 33.46 39.23 21.92
N ARG A 4 33.02 38.05 22.28
CA ARG A 4 33.21 37.29 23.57
C ARG A 4 32.25 36.11 23.56
N ALA A 5 32.58 34.88 23.59
CA ALA A 5 33.54 33.99 24.27
C ALA A 5 32.94 33.34 25.54
N TYR A 6 32.89 32.00 25.47
CA TYR A 6 33.11 30.94 26.44
C TYR A 6 32.16 30.71 27.67
N GLY A 7 31.82 29.46 27.83
CA GLY A 7 31.37 28.87 29.11
C GLY A 7 31.18 27.35 29.01
N ALA A 8 32.27 26.59 29.13
CA ALA A 8 32.27 25.15 29.32
C ALA A 8 32.09 24.84 30.81
N ALA A 9 31.30 23.82 31.15
CA ALA A 9 31.36 23.17 32.47
C ALA A 9 31.21 21.65 32.29
N ALA A 10 32.29 20.98 32.53
CA ALA A 10 32.37 19.53 32.73
C ALA A 10 32.08 19.21 34.20
N ILE A 11 31.31 18.16 34.48
CA ILE A 11 31.30 17.50 35.77
C ILE A 11 31.38 16.00 35.54
N THR A 12 32.44 15.44 36.09
CA THR A 12 32.90 14.05 36.21
C THR A 12 32.22 13.33 37.38
N GLY A 13 32.17 11.99 37.29
CA GLY A 13 32.16 11.03 38.38
C GLY A 13 30.86 10.27 38.56
N VAL A 14 30.77 8.99 38.84
CA VAL A 14 31.63 8.00 39.43
C VAL A 14 31.07 6.61 39.08
N ALA A 15 31.96 5.66 38.83
CA ALA A 15 31.68 4.25 38.68
C ALA A 15 31.40 3.57 40.02
N ALA A 16 30.54 2.57 40.07
CA ALA A 16 30.53 1.57 41.11
C ALA A 16 30.30 0.17 40.53
N LEU A 17 31.37 -0.61 40.50
CA LEU A 17 31.36 -2.06 40.35
C LEU A 17 30.97 -2.71 41.70
N VAL A 18 30.11 -3.74 41.63
CA VAL A 18 30.08 -4.76 42.69
C VAL A 18 30.11 -6.14 42.03
N LEU A 19 31.19 -6.85 42.32
CA LEU A 19 31.43 -8.27 42.05
C LEU A 19 31.01 -9.13 43.27
N ALA A 20 30.88 -10.39 42.97
CA ALA A 20 30.94 -11.58 43.88
C ALA A 20 29.57 -12.17 44.25
N GLY A 21 29.36 -13.46 44.28
CA GLY A 21 30.32 -14.52 44.37
C GLY A 21 29.71 -15.89 44.18
N CYS A 22 30.63 -16.82 43.91
CA CYS A 22 30.47 -18.27 43.82
C CYS A 22 30.08 -18.94 45.13
N GLY A 23 29.37 -20.08 45.03
CA GLY A 23 29.22 -20.99 46.15
C GLY A 23 28.93 -22.40 45.65
N SER A 24 29.93 -23.28 45.75
CA SER A 24 29.99 -24.70 45.37
C SER A 24 29.49 -25.63 46.46
N SER A 25 29.18 -26.85 46.01
CA SER A 25 29.29 -28.16 46.68
C SER A 25 28.16 -28.56 47.62
N SER A 26 27.67 -29.80 47.70
CA SER A 26 28.32 -31.13 47.52
C SER A 26 27.26 -32.24 47.58
N ASP A 27 27.59 -33.33 46.93
CA ASP A 27 27.16 -34.72 47.00
C ASP A 27 26.22 -35.17 48.14
N LYS A 28 25.26 -36.04 47.78
CA LYS A 28 25.18 -37.40 48.34
C LYS A 28 24.33 -38.37 47.52
N THR A 29 24.97 -39.45 47.18
CA THR A 29 24.53 -40.71 46.58
C THR A 29 23.41 -41.39 47.38
N SER A 30 22.43 -41.98 46.68
CA SER A 30 21.79 -43.23 47.10
C SER A 30 21.17 -43.94 45.89
N THR A 31 21.66 -45.14 45.65
CA THR A 31 21.15 -46.22 44.78
C THR A 31 19.85 -46.79 45.27
N THR A 32 18.89 -47.10 44.36
CA THR A 32 18.20 -48.43 44.31
C THR A 32 17.36 -48.56 43.04
N THR A 33 17.70 -49.55 42.26
CA THR A 33 16.97 -50.56 41.43
C THR A 33 15.54 -50.32 40.96
N GLY A 34 15.36 -50.31 39.63
CA GLY A 34 14.57 -51.26 38.86
C GLY A 34 13.12 -50.95 38.58
N SER A 35 12.73 -50.62 37.37
CA SER A 35 11.79 -51.41 36.56
C SER A 35 11.56 -50.74 35.19
N ALA A 36 11.67 -51.53 34.15
CA ALA A 36 11.45 -51.13 32.78
C ALA A 36 9.95 -50.86 32.53
N SER A 37 9.64 -49.73 31.93
CA SER A 37 8.37 -49.51 31.22
C SER A 37 8.63 -48.68 29.98
N ALA A 38 8.09 -49.18 28.89
CA ALA A 38 8.27 -48.65 27.53
C ALA A 38 7.89 -47.18 27.43
N SER A 39 8.83 -46.35 26.99
CA SER A 39 8.61 -44.97 26.56
C SER A 39 8.14 -44.97 25.13
N SER A 40 6.86 -44.66 24.90
CA SER A 40 6.39 -44.15 23.63
C SER A 40 7.00 -42.79 23.42
N SER A 41 7.91 -42.70 22.46
CA SER A 41 8.48 -41.45 21.97
C SER A 41 7.38 -40.66 21.25
N ALA A 42 6.77 -39.73 21.96
CA ALA A 42 6.04 -38.64 21.34
C ALA A 42 7.07 -37.70 20.69
N SER A 43 7.16 -37.78 19.36
CA SER A 43 7.85 -36.77 18.59
C SER A 43 7.10 -35.45 18.75
N SER A 44 7.59 -34.59 19.62
CA SER A 44 7.21 -33.18 19.64
C SER A 44 7.74 -32.51 18.37
N SER A 45 6.88 -32.40 17.37
CA SER A 45 7.13 -31.51 16.24
C SER A 45 7.09 -30.07 16.76
N THR A 46 8.24 -29.55 17.14
CA THR A 46 8.46 -28.12 17.29
C THR A 46 8.28 -27.49 15.91
N SER A 47 7.11 -26.93 15.66
CA SER A 47 6.91 -26.01 14.54
C SER A 47 7.74 -24.78 14.81
N THR A 48 8.95 -24.77 14.30
CA THR A 48 9.76 -23.55 14.21
C THR A 48 9.05 -22.64 13.22
N SER A 49 8.31 -21.67 13.72
CA SER A 49 7.81 -20.59 12.87
C SER A 49 9.00 -19.90 12.23
N ALA A 50 8.97 -19.71 10.91
CA ALA A 50 9.99 -18.97 10.19
C ALA A 50 10.24 -17.61 10.86
N PRO A 51 11.50 -17.15 10.92
CA PRO A 51 11.82 -15.86 11.50
C PRO A 51 11.08 -14.75 10.72
N ALA A 52 10.55 -13.77 11.44
CA ALA A 52 9.89 -12.63 10.82
C ALA A 52 10.84 -11.90 9.84
N PRO A 53 10.33 -11.42 8.69
CA PRO A 53 11.14 -10.70 7.71
C PRO A 53 11.90 -9.53 8.31
N ALA A 54 13.18 -9.39 7.99
CA ALA A 54 14.02 -8.29 8.46
C ALA A 54 13.59 -6.97 7.80
N LYS A 55 13.63 -5.87 8.56
CA LYS A 55 13.37 -4.53 8.03
C LYS A 55 14.60 -3.96 7.35
N VAL A 56 14.41 -3.31 6.20
CA VAL A 56 15.43 -2.51 5.53
C VAL A 56 15.62 -1.20 6.28
N ASP A 57 16.85 -0.83 6.57
CA ASP A 57 17.18 0.46 7.18
C ASP A 57 16.78 1.61 6.23
N GLU A 58 15.93 2.53 6.67
CA GLU A 58 15.47 3.66 5.87
C GLU A 58 16.58 4.64 5.53
N LYS A 59 17.62 4.76 6.40
CA LYS A 59 18.74 5.68 6.20
C LYS A 59 19.87 5.07 5.37
N ASN A 60 20.02 3.75 5.40
CA ASN A 60 21.03 3.02 4.68
C ASN A 60 20.46 1.71 4.10
N PRO A 61 19.61 1.80 3.07
CA PRO A 61 19.01 0.62 2.45
C PRO A 61 20.07 -0.33 1.91
N ALA A 62 20.00 -1.61 2.32
CA ALA A 62 20.90 -2.63 1.86
C ALA A 62 20.18 -3.97 1.72
N ARG A 63 20.54 -4.72 0.65
CA ARG A 63 20.04 -6.09 0.47
C ARG A 63 20.66 -7.05 1.49
N ALA A 64 19.89 -8.05 1.88
CA ALA A 64 20.36 -9.18 2.68
C ALA A 64 21.41 -10.01 1.91
N ASN A 65 22.19 -10.79 2.65
CA ASN A 65 23.11 -11.76 2.04
C ASN A 65 22.36 -13.06 1.75
N ALA A 66 21.80 -13.16 0.54
CA ALA A 66 21.12 -14.35 0.02
C ALA A 66 21.25 -14.38 -1.51
N ASP A 67 21.04 -15.56 -2.11
CA ASP A 67 21.11 -15.74 -3.56
C ASP A 67 20.01 -14.94 -4.26
N LEU A 68 18.81 -14.90 -3.68
CA LEU A 68 17.68 -14.08 -4.13
C LEU A 68 17.18 -13.21 -2.98
N VAL A 69 16.97 -11.91 -3.24
CA VAL A 69 16.43 -10.96 -2.26
C VAL A 69 15.20 -10.25 -2.80
N ILE A 70 14.11 -10.26 -2.03
CA ILE A 70 12.82 -9.65 -2.38
C ILE A 70 12.53 -8.53 -1.37
N TRP A 71 12.23 -7.33 -1.85
CA TRP A 71 11.72 -6.24 -1.02
C TRP A 71 10.23 -6.04 -1.23
N ALA A 72 9.49 -5.99 -0.12
CA ALA A 72 8.06 -5.74 -0.08
C ALA A 72 7.69 -4.89 1.13
N ASP A 73 6.45 -4.42 1.20
CA ASP A 73 5.92 -3.82 2.42
C ASP A 73 5.62 -4.85 3.53
N ALA A 74 5.23 -4.32 4.69
CA ALA A 74 4.97 -5.14 5.88
C ALA A 74 3.79 -6.11 5.71
N ASP A 75 2.81 -5.77 4.87
CA ASP A 75 1.61 -6.60 4.66
C ASP A 75 1.94 -7.84 3.81
N ARG A 76 2.81 -7.68 2.80
CA ARG A 76 3.14 -8.73 1.81
C ARG A 76 4.31 -9.60 2.22
N ALA A 77 5.30 -9.03 2.90
CA ALA A 77 6.54 -9.72 3.23
C ALA A 77 6.34 -11.06 3.97
N PRO A 78 5.42 -11.20 4.96
CA PRO A 78 5.23 -12.48 5.65
C PRO A 78 4.76 -13.61 4.74
N ILE A 79 3.91 -13.29 3.75
CA ILE A 79 3.39 -14.29 2.80
C ILE A 79 4.47 -14.65 1.79
N LEU A 80 5.16 -13.64 1.26
CA LEU A 80 6.25 -13.84 0.34
C LEU A 80 7.35 -14.69 0.94
N THR A 81 7.61 -14.58 2.25
CA THR A 81 8.59 -15.42 2.96
C THR A 81 8.25 -16.91 2.82
N LYS A 82 6.96 -17.29 2.97
CA LYS A 82 6.54 -18.68 2.80
C LYS A 82 6.84 -19.21 1.38
N TYR A 83 6.55 -18.43 0.35
CA TYR A 83 6.82 -18.82 -1.03
C TYR A 83 8.31 -18.74 -1.37
N ALA A 84 9.03 -17.81 -0.76
CA ALA A 84 10.49 -17.74 -0.85
C ALA A 84 11.16 -18.99 -0.28
N GLU A 85 10.68 -19.51 0.84
CA GLU A 85 11.15 -20.78 1.44
C GLU A 85 10.88 -21.97 0.50
N GLN A 86 9.71 -22.04 -0.13
CA GLN A 86 9.40 -23.06 -1.11
C GLN A 86 10.33 -22.98 -2.32
N PHE A 87 10.47 -21.78 -2.90
CA PHE A 87 11.38 -21.55 -4.02
C PHE A 87 12.83 -21.92 -3.66
N ALA A 88 13.28 -21.56 -2.47
CA ALA A 88 14.60 -21.88 -1.97
C ALA A 88 14.83 -23.40 -1.90
N ALA A 89 13.83 -24.15 -1.39
CA ALA A 89 13.90 -25.61 -1.31
C ALA A 89 13.90 -26.26 -2.70
N ASP A 90 13.04 -25.80 -3.61
CA ASP A 90 12.90 -26.35 -4.96
C ASP A 90 14.18 -26.13 -5.80
N ASN A 91 14.89 -25.03 -5.59
CA ASN A 91 16.06 -24.63 -6.38
C ASN A 91 17.41 -24.83 -5.67
N GLY A 92 17.43 -25.23 -4.38
CA GLY A 92 18.65 -25.42 -3.60
C GLY A 92 19.43 -24.12 -3.37
N VAL A 93 18.74 -22.99 -3.22
CA VAL A 93 19.31 -21.65 -3.04
C VAL A 93 18.83 -21.01 -1.74
N THR A 94 19.43 -19.87 -1.35
CA THR A 94 18.96 -19.06 -0.23
C THR A 94 18.12 -17.91 -0.73
N VAL A 95 16.96 -17.65 -0.08
CA VAL A 95 16.08 -16.52 -0.40
C VAL A 95 15.82 -15.70 0.86
N ALA A 96 15.90 -14.38 0.74
CA ALA A 96 15.54 -13.45 1.82
C ALA A 96 14.44 -12.48 1.38
N VAL A 97 13.40 -12.35 2.20
CA VAL A 97 12.39 -11.30 2.07
C VAL A 97 12.68 -10.24 3.11
N GLN A 98 12.67 -8.96 2.68
CA GLN A 98 12.91 -7.82 3.57
C GLN A 98 11.74 -6.83 3.49
N ILE A 99 11.39 -6.22 4.62
CA ILE A 99 10.37 -5.18 4.71
C ILE A 99 11.02 -3.84 4.43
N ALA A 100 10.60 -3.18 3.34
CA ALA A 100 10.98 -1.82 2.98
C ALA A 100 9.79 -0.88 3.20
N ALA A 101 9.87 -0.01 4.21
CA ALA A 101 8.75 0.86 4.59
C ALA A 101 8.44 1.94 3.54
N GLN A 102 9.47 2.45 2.86
CA GLN A 102 9.37 3.39 1.74
C GLN A 102 9.87 2.71 0.46
N THR A 103 9.23 1.60 0.11
CA THR A 103 9.71 0.62 -0.88
C THR A 103 10.20 1.27 -2.17
N ARG A 104 9.41 2.19 -2.76
CA ARG A 104 9.74 2.87 -4.02
C ARG A 104 11.04 3.65 -3.93
N GLN A 105 11.17 4.52 -2.91
CA GLN A 105 12.34 5.38 -2.72
C GLN A 105 13.58 4.55 -2.37
N GLN A 106 13.45 3.66 -1.39
CA GLN A 106 14.55 2.81 -0.93
C GLN A 106 15.07 1.90 -2.05
N PHE A 107 14.17 1.34 -2.86
CA PHE A 107 14.54 0.53 -4.04
C PHE A 107 15.34 1.35 -5.06
N GLY A 108 14.83 2.53 -5.44
CA GLY A 108 15.51 3.39 -6.41
C GLY A 108 16.92 3.79 -5.97
N ASP A 109 17.06 4.20 -4.70
CA ASP A 109 18.35 4.65 -4.16
C ASP A 109 19.35 3.50 -4.00
N ALA A 110 18.90 2.35 -3.46
CA ALA A 110 19.76 1.19 -3.28
C ALA A 110 20.19 0.56 -4.61
N THR A 111 19.29 0.51 -5.60
CA THR A 111 19.59 -0.07 -6.92
C THR A 111 20.63 0.75 -7.66
N LYS A 112 20.59 2.09 -7.58
CA LYS A 112 21.62 2.98 -8.20
C LYS A 112 23.04 2.63 -7.77
N VAL A 113 23.21 2.21 -6.50
CA VAL A 113 24.52 1.88 -5.92
C VAL A 113 24.78 0.36 -5.83
N GLY A 114 23.97 -0.46 -6.49
CA GLY A 114 24.13 -1.92 -6.52
C GLY A 114 23.88 -2.63 -5.18
N LYS A 115 23.12 -2.02 -4.27
CA LYS A 115 22.74 -2.57 -2.96
C LYS A 115 21.25 -2.89 -2.85
N GLY A 116 20.51 -2.78 -3.95
CA GLY A 116 19.09 -3.08 -4.01
C GLY A 116 18.79 -4.59 -4.03
N PRO A 117 17.51 -4.96 -3.91
CA PRO A 117 17.04 -6.34 -4.03
C PRO A 117 17.14 -6.83 -5.48
N ASP A 118 16.89 -8.13 -5.68
CA ASP A 118 16.70 -8.70 -7.01
C ASP A 118 15.27 -8.50 -7.51
N ILE A 119 14.29 -8.54 -6.59
CA ILE A 119 12.87 -8.32 -6.85
C ILE A 119 12.33 -7.25 -5.92
N VAL A 120 11.49 -6.36 -6.45
CA VAL A 120 10.70 -5.41 -5.65
C VAL A 120 9.22 -5.54 -5.99
N VAL A 121 8.37 -5.42 -4.95
CA VAL A 121 6.92 -5.49 -5.08
C VAL A 121 6.33 -4.09 -4.90
N GLY A 122 5.49 -3.66 -5.84
CA GLY A 122 4.91 -2.32 -5.78
C GLY A 122 3.87 -2.01 -6.84
N ALA A 123 3.32 -0.80 -6.77
CA ALA A 123 2.25 -0.36 -7.63
C ALA A 123 2.73 0.00 -9.05
N HIS A 124 1.86 -0.17 -10.04
CA HIS A 124 2.19 0.04 -11.46
C HIS A 124 2.48 1.51 -11.84
N ASP A 125 2.01 2.48 -11.05
CA ASP A 125 2.32 3.90 -11.27
C ASP A 125 3.80 4.24 -11.09
N TRP A 126 4.60 3.31 -10.50
CA TRP A 126 6.06 3.46 -10.40
C TRP A 126 6.77 3.17 -11.72
N LEU A 127 6.13 2.39 -12.59
CA LEU A 127 6.76 1.75 -13.74
C LEU A 127 7.52 2.73 -14.63
N GLY A 128 6.87 3.82 -15.04
CA GLY A 128 7.50 4.79 -15.93
C GLY A 128 8.78 5.40 -15.36
N GLU A 129 8.77 5.76 -14.07
CA GLU A 129 9.96 6.28 -13.38
C GLU A 129 11.04 5.20 -13.24
N LEU A 130 10.66 3.98 -12.86
CA LEU A 130 11.62 2.88 -12.69
C LEU A 130 12.32 2.54 -14.01
N VAL A 131 11.60 2.54 -15.13
CA VAL A 131 12.16 2.34 -16.47
C VAL A 131 13.03 3.50 -16.89
N GLN A 132 12.57 4.74 -16.70
CA GLN A 132 13.36 5.96 -17.01
C GLN A 132 14.68 5.99 -16.25
N ASN A 133 14.67 5.58 -15.00
CA ASN A 133 15.86 5.51 -14.14
C ASN A 133 16.73 4.26 -14.39
N GLY A 134 16.33 3.34 -15.27
CA GLY A 134 17.05 2.10 -15.55
C GLY A 134 17.18 1.18 -14.34
N THR A 135 16.19 1.21 -13.42
CA THR A 135 16.23 0.41 -12.18
C THR A 135 15.52 -0.92 -12.28
N VAL A 136 14.67 -1.14 -13.28
CA VAL A 136 13.98 -2.41 -13.55
C VAL A 136 14.34 -2.98 -14.92
N ALA A 137 14.35 -4.30 -15.01
CA ALA A 137 14.59 -5.04 -16.23
C ALA A 137 13.28 -5.49 -16.89
N PRO A 138 13.23 -5.65 -18.23
CA PRO A 138 12.11 -6.29 -18.90
C PRO A 138 11.93 -7.73 -18.40
N ILE A 139 10.67 -8.18 -18.33
CA ILE A 139 10.32 -9.54 -17.96
C ILE A 139 9.77 -10.25 -19.21
N PRO A 140 10.42 -11.33 -19.68
CA PRO A 140 9.98 -12.08 -20.86
C PRO A 140 8.84 -13.03 -20.49
N LEU A 141 7.66 -12.47 -20.23
CA LEU A 141 6.46 -13.26 -19.99
C LEU A 141 5.89 -13.70 -21.35
N ASP A 142 5.70 -15.00 -21.54
CA ASP A 142 5.13 -15.53 -22.76
C ASP A 142 3.64 -15.16 -22.90
N ASP A 143 3.15 -15.13 -24.15
CA ASP A 143 1.78 -14.71 -24.46
C ASP A 143 0.72 -15.61 -23.82
N ALA A 144 0.98 -16.90 -23.67
CA ALA A 144 0.04 -17.83 -23.04
C ALA A 144 -0.09 -17.57 -21.53
N THR A 145 1.01 -17.27 -20.88
CA THR A 145 1.01 -16.87 -19.47
C THR A 145 0.39 -15.49 -19.30
N ALA A 146 0.73 -14.52 -20.15
CA ALA A 146 0.15 -13.18 -20.11
C ALA A 146 -1.39 -13.20 -20.29
N ALA A 147 -1.90 -14.07 -21.15
CA ALA A 147 -3.34 -14.22 -21.40
C ALA A 147 -4.15 -14.77 -20.21
N LYS A 148 -3.48 -15.29 -19.18
CA LYS A 148 -4.16 -15.75 -17.94
C LYS A 148 -4.55 -14.59 -17.00
N PHE A 149 -4.00 -13.41 -17.21
CA PHE A 149 -4.26 -12.25 -16.38
C PHE A 149 -5.34 -11.33 -16.94
N ALA A 150 -5.96 -10.54 -16.09
CA ALA A 150 -6.87 -9.48 -16.50
C ALA A 150 -6.18 -8.54 -17.52
N PRO A 151 -6.82 -8.21 -18.67
CA PRO A 151 -6.19 -7.38 -19.70
C PRO A 151 -5.71 -6.02 -19.20
N SER A 152 -6.46 -5.39 -18.27
CA SER A 152 -6.07 -4.12 -17.65
C SER A 152 -4.81 -4.24 -16.80
N ALA A 153 -4.62 -5.36 -16.10
CA ALA A 153 -3.45 -5.63 -15.29
C ALA A 153 -2.19 -5.81 -16.18
N MET A 154 -2.32 -6.55 -17.28
CA MET A 154 -1.23 -6.70 -18.24
C MET A 154 -0.91 -5.43 -19.01
N ALA A 155 -1.92 -4.59 -19.31
CA ALA A 155 -1.68 -3.28 -19.92
C ALA A 155 -0.88 -2.37 -18.97
N ALA A 156 -1.22 -2.38 -17.67
CA ALA A 156 -0.54 -1.59 -16.66
C ALA A 156 0.91 -2.04 -16.35
N SER A 157 1.25 -3.30 -16.65
CA SER A 157 2.61 -3.84 -16.50
C SER A 157 3.55 -3.50 -17.66
N LYS A 158 3.03 -2.87 -18.72
CA LYS A 158 3.79 -2.53 -19.92
C LYS A 158 4.17 -1.05 -19.96
N PHE A 159 5.36 -0.78 -20.47
CA PHE A 159 5.82 0.57 -20.79
C PHE A 159 6.60 0.55 -22.11
N ASN A 160 6.28 1.45 -23.04
CA ASN A 160 6.85 1.49 -24.40
C ASN A 160 6.79 0.12 -25.11
N GLY A 161 5.69 -0.61 -24.96
CA GLY A 161 5.46 -1.89 -25.61
C GLY A 161 6.14 -3.10 -24.96
N GLN A 162 7.00 -2.90 -23.95
CA GLN A 162 7.68 -3.98 -23.22
C GLN A 162 7.01 -4.25 -21.87
N ASN A 163 7.01 -5.50 -21.44
CA ASN A 163 6.54 -5.91 -20.12
C ASN A 163 7.67 -5.80 -19.09
N TYR A 164 7.38 -5.18 -17.92
CA TYR A 164 8.34 -4.99 -16.83
C TYR A 164 7.82 -5.52 -15.50
N GLY A 165 6.60 -6.02 -15.45
CA GLY A 165 6.02 -6.50 -14.21
C GLY A 165 5.16 -7.74 -14.41
N VAL A 166 5.02 -8.54 -13.36
CA VAL A 166 4.02 -9.62 -13.29
C VAL A 166 2.96 -9.21 -12.28
N PRO A 167 1.69 -9.04 -12.70
CA PRO A 167 0.65 -8.56 -11.80
C PRO A 167 0.19 -9.64 -10.83
N PHE A 168 -0.21 -9.22 -9.62
CA PHE A 168 -0.81 -10.13 -8.65
C PHE A 168 -2.15 -9.62 -8.10
N SER A 169 -2.45 -8.33 -8.19
CA SER A 169 -3.77 -7.83 -7.79
C SER A 169 -4.23 -6.65 -8.61
N VAL A 170 -5.57 -6.50 -8.70
CA VAL A 170 -6.25 -5.30 -9.17
C VAL A 170 -7.09 -4.79 -8.02
N GLU A 171 -6.89 -3.53 -7.64
CA GLU A 171 -7.51 -2.93 -6.47
C GLU A 171 -8.03 -1.51 -6.74
N ASN A 172 -8.96 -1.06 -5.92
CA ASN A 172 -9.47 0.31 -5.91
C ASN A 172 -9.92 0.68 -4.51
N ILE A 173 -10.13 1.96 -4.24
CA ILE A 173 -10.86 2.39 -3.05
C ILE A 173 -12.36 2.41 -3.33
N ALA A 174 -13.12 2.19 -2.27
CA ALA A 174 -14.59 2.19 -2.28
C ALA A 174 -15.12 2.72 -0.95
N LEU A 175 -16.44 2.80 -0.83
CA LEU A 175 -17.11 3.13 0.41
C LEU A 175 -17.38 1.85 1.21
N VAL A 176 -16.68 1.68 2.32
CA VAL A 176 -16.97 0.67 3.34
C VAL A 176 -17.85 1.31 4.42
N ARG A 177 -18.98 0.70 4.74
CA ARG A 177 -19.85 1.16 5.79
C ARG A 177 -19.99 0.13 6.90
N ASN A 178 -20.14 0.58 8.13
CA ASN A 178 -20.55 -0.25 9.26
C ASN A 178 -22.08 -0.42 9.18
N THR A 179 -22.54 -1.66 8.90
CA THR A 179 -23.98 -1.93 8.65
C THR A 179 -24.82 -1.91 9.91
N ASP A 180 -24.22 -2.04 11.08
CA ASP A 180 -24.93 -1.88 12.37
C ASP A 180 -25.28 -0.41 12.63
N MET A 181 -24.47 0.52 12.11
CA MET A 181 -24.69 1.95 12.23
C MET A 181 -25.57 2.50 11.09
N VAL A 182 -25.29 2.04 9.86
CA VAL A 182 -25.99 2.47 8.63
C VAL A 182 -26.26 1.24 7.75
N PRO A 183 -27.49 0.70 7.79
CA PRO A 183 -27.86 -0.50 7.02
C PRO A 183 -27.81 -0.31 5.50
N ASP A 184 -28.24 0.85 5.02
CA ASP A 184 -28.41 1.12 3.59
C ASP A 184 -27.20 1.85 3.00
N ALA A 185 -26.85 1.50 1.74
CA ALA A 185 -25.77 2.20 1.02
C ALA A 185 -26.26 3.58 0.53
N PRO A 186 -25.55 4.68 0.86
CA PRO A 186 -25.90 6.00 0.36
C PRO A 186 -25.48 6.14 -1.12
N ALA A 187 -26.36 6.66 -1.96
CA ALA A 187 -26.09 6.91 -3.37
C ALA A 187 -25.39 8.25 -3.60
N THR A 188 -25.65 9.23 -2.72
CA THR A 188 -25.11 10.59 -2.80
C THR A 188 -24.33 10.96 -1.54
N MET A 189 -23.46 11.95 -1.65
CA MET A 189 -22.73 12.48 -0.49
C MET A 189 -23.72 13.10 0.53
N ASP A 190 -24.78 13.70 0.09
CA ASP A 190 -25.81 14.28 0.99
C ASP A 190 -26.53 13.17 1.78
N ASP A 191 -26.86 12.04 1.14
CA ASP A 191 -27.43 10.87 1.83
C ASP A 191 -26.44 10.28 2.83
N LEU A 192 -25.15 10.18 2.46
CA LEU A 192 -24.09 9.72 3.34
C LEU A 192 -24.01 10.59 4.60
N LEU A 193 -23.94 11.90 4.42
CA LEU A 193 -23.83 12.84 5.55
C LEU A 193 -25.09 12.84 6.42
N LYS A 194 -26.27 12.70 5.82
CA LYS A 194 -27.54 12.56 6.55
C LYS A 194 -27.54 11.31 7.41
N ALA A 195 -27.14 10.16 6.84
CA ALA A 195 -27.06 8.89 7.54
C ALA A 195 -26.00 8.92 8.66
N ALA A 196 -24.81 9.47 8.38
CA ALA A 196 -23.75 9.59 9.37
C ALA A 196 -24.12 10.46 10.57
N LYS A 197 -24.79 11.61 10.35
CA LYS A 197 -25.29 12.47 11.41
C LYS A 197 -26.39 11.79 12.22
N ALA A 198 -27.28 11.03 11.59
CA ALA A 198 -28.31 10.23 12.27
C ALA A 198 -27.70 9.13 13.14
N ALA A 199 -26.64 8.45 12.69
CA ALA A 199 -25.89 7.49 13.48
C ALA A 199 -25.18 8.18 14.67
N GLN A 200 -24.51 9.31 14.44
CA GLN A 200 -23.84 10.08 15.47
C GLN A 200 -24.79 10.58 16.56
N ALA A 201 -26.01 10.95 16.20
CA ALA A 201 -27.02 11.37 17.17
C ALA A 201 -27.48 10.23 18.10
N LYS A 202 -27.33 8.96 17.65
CA LYS A 202 -27.68 7.77 18.44
C LYS A 202 -26.50 7.27 19.28
N ASP A 203 -25.27 7.48 18.81
CA ASP A 203 -24.05 7.03 19.51
C ASP A 203 -22.98 8.14 19.51
N SER A 204 -22.74 8.72 20.67
CA SER A 204 -21.75 9.76 20.89
C SER A 204 -20.29 9.33 20.72
N LYS A 205 -20.02 8.01 20.58
CA LYS A 205 -18.69 7.50 20.24
C LYS A 205 -18.30 7.80 18.79
N ILE A 206 -19.29 8.06 17.93
CA ILE A 206 -19.05 8.44 16.53
C ILE A 206 -18.51 9.87 16.52
N THR A 207 -17.22 10.00 16.26
CA THR A 207 -16.49 11.28 16.22
C THR A 207 -16.16 11.74 14.80
N THR A 208 -16.25 10.83 13.83
CA THR A 208 -15.91 11.04 12.42
C THR A 208 -17.10 10.62 11.56
N LEU A 209 -17.62 11.54 10.74
CA LEU A 209 -18.78 11.24 9.88
C LEU A 209 -18.40 10.41 8.66
N LEU A 210 -17.27 10.74 8.05
CA LEU A 210 -16.66 10.06 6.92
C LEU A 210 -15.17 9.93 7.21
N ASP A 211 -14.70 8.71 7.37
CA ASP A 211 -13.30 8.40 7.50
C ASP A 211 -12.67 8.32 6.11
N GLN A 212 -11.71 9.14 5.85
CA GLN A 212 -10.89 9.15 4.65
C GLN A 212 -9.49 9.63 5.02
N SER A 213 -8.47 8.90 4.60
CA SER A 213 -7.09 9.35 4.81
C SER A 213 -6.82 10.66 4.05
N VAL A 214 -6.51 11.70 4.80
CA VAL A 214 -6.05 13.01 4.31
C VAL A 214 -4.62 13.26 4.77
N GLY A 215 -4.37 13.28 6.09
CA GLY A 215 -3.06 13.57 6.67
C GLY A 215 -2.63 15.04 6.54
N LYS A 216 -1.51 15.39 7.14
CA LYS A 216 -0.99 16.77 7.13
C LYS A 216 -0.42 17.21 5.78
N THR A 217 0.10 16.25 5.02
CA THR A 217 0.67 16.46 3.68
C THR A 217 -0.32 16.11 2.56
N GLY A 218 -1.51 15.64 2.93
CA GLY A 218 -2.55 15.18 2.02
C GLY A 218 -2.24 13.81 1.39
N ASN A 219 -3.28 13.22 0.79
CA ASN A 219 -3.17 11.97 0.09
C ASN A 219 -3.85 12.10 -1.29
N ALA A 220 -3.04 12.21 -2.35
CA ALA A 220 -3.53 12.44 -3.70
C ALA A 220 -4.32 11.24 -4.26
N TYR A 221 -4.05 10.01 -3.80
CA TYR A 221 -4.80 8.82 -4.20
C TYR A 221 -6.27 8.91 -3.77
N TYR A 222 -6.52 9.35 -2.53
CA TYR A 222 -7.86 9.60 -2.01
C TYR A 222 -8.48 10.92 -2.50
N THR A 223 -7.66 11.83 -3.04
CA THR A 223 -8.13 13.10 -3.62
C THR A 223 -8.72 12.90 -5.02
N TYR A 224 -8.15 11.99 -5.82
CA TYR A 224 -8.53 11.79 -7.22
C TYR A 224 -10.03 11.56 -7.43
N PRO A 225 -10.74 10.73 -6.65
CA PRO A 225 -12.18 10.50 -6.82
C PRO A 225 -13.03 11.79 -6.75
N TRP A 226 -12.62 12.75 -5.95
CA TRP A 226 -13.29 14.04 -5.83
C TRP A 226 -13.19 14.87 -7.11
N LEU A 227 -12.03 14.78 -7.79
CA LEU A 227 -11.81 15.46 -9.07
C LEU A 227 -12.57 14.75 -10.20
N SER A 228 -12.53 13.43 -10.24
CA SER A 228 -13.14 12.60 -11.27
C SER A 228 -14.66 12.73 -11.31
N ALA A 229 -15.33 12.99 -10.18
CA ALA A 229 -16.76 13.20 -10.08
C ALA A 229 -17.27 14.34 -10.96
N TYR A 230 -16.43 15.30 -11.31
CA TYR A 230 -16.74 16.42 -12.19
C TYR A 230 -16.09 16.30 -13.58
N GLY A 231 -15.46 15.16 -13.88
CA GLY A 231 -14.70 14.98 -15.12
C GLY A 231 -13.29 15.58 -15.09
N GLY A 232 -12.82 15.99 -13.90
CA GLY A 232 -11.43 16.42 -13.67
C GLY A 232 -10.47 15.24 -13.59
N GLY A 233 -9.19 15.54 -13.37
CA GLY A 233 -8.17 14.51 -13.31
C GLY A 233 -6.76 15.05 -13.10
N ILE A 234 -5.77 14.23 -13.40
CA ILE A 234 -4.36 14.57 -13.22
C ILE A 234 -3.71 15.01 -14.51
N PHE A 235 -3.77 14.17 -15.54
CA PHE A 235 -3.25 14.43 -16.87
C PHE A 235 -4.37 14.38 -17.90
N GLY A 236 -4.25 15.19 -18.94
CA GLY A 236 -5.02 15.00 -20.15
C GLY A 236 -4.54 13.78 -20.93
N THR A 237 -5.23 13.50 -22.03
CA THR A 237 -4.88 12.37 -22.91
C THR A 237 -4.38 12.86 -24.26
N THR A 238 -3.59 12.01 -24.91
CA THR A 238 -3.19 12.12 -26.32
C THR A 238 -4.37 11.75 -27.24
N SER A 239 -4.18 11.86 -28.54
CA SER A 239 -5.17 11.41 -29.54
C SER A 239 -5.40 9.90 -29.55
N SER A 240 -4.42 9.10 -29.05
CA SER A 240 -4.56 7.66 -28.86
C SER A 240 -5.26 7.27 -27.56
N GLY A 241 -5.56 8.24 -26.67
CA GLY A 241 -6.20 7.99 -25.37
C GLY A 241 -5.23 7.75 -24.23
N ASP A 242 -3.93 7.71 -24.48
CA ASP A 242 -2.88 7.54 -23.46
C ASP A 242 -2.70 8.81 -22.63
N TYR A 243 -2.22 8.70 -21.40
CA TYR A 243 -1.91 9.86 -20.57
C TYR A 243 -0.80 10.71 -21.16
N ASP A 244 -1.04 12.02 -21.26
CA ASP A 244 -0.04 13.01 -21.70
C ASP A 244 0.59 13.71 -20.49
N GLY A 245 1.80 13.31 -20.12
CA GLY A 245 2.55 13.90 -18.99
C GLY A 245 2.85 15.40 -19.14
N ASN A 246 2.72 15.96 -20.36
CA ASN A 246 2.90 17.40 -20.59
C ASN A 246 1.62 18.19 -20.34
N LYS A 247 0.48 17.51 -20.24
CA LYS A 247 -0.85 18.13 -20.09
C LYS A 247 -1.40 17.93 -18.69
N VAL A 248 -0.87 18.64 -17.71
CA VAL A 248 -1.36 18.63 -16.33
C VAL A 248 -2.73 19.32 -16.26
N ILE A 249 -3.74 18.65 -15.72
CA ILE A 249 -5.14 19.14 -15.64
C ILE A 249 -5.70 19.17 -14.20
N VAL A 250 -4.83 19.07 -13.19
CA VAL A 250 -5.26 19.12 -11.77
C VAL A 250 -5.96 20.44 -11.42
N ASN A 251 -5.73 21.49 -12.20
CA ASN A 251 -6.38 22.81 -12.06
C ASN A 251 -7.37 23.13 -13.17
N SER A 252 -7.87 22.14 -13.92
CA SER A 252 -8.97 22.36 -14.85
C SER A 252 -10.22 22.87 -14.14
N ALA A 253 -11.17 23.44 -14.87
CA ALA A 253 -12.42 23.92 -14.29
C ALA A 253 -13.17 22.81 -13.55
N GLU A 254 -13.11 21.58 -14.08
CA GLU A 254 -13.71 20.37 -13.51
C GLU A 254 -12.97 19.95 -12.23
N SER A 255 -11.62 19.92 -12.24
CA SER A 255 -10.82 19.59 -11.06
C SER A 255 -11.04 20.63 -9.93
N ILE A 256 -11.19 21.91 -10.26
CA ILE A 256 -11.47 22.96 -9.27
C ILE A 256 -12.84 22.77 -8.59
N LYS A 257 -13.84 22.24 -9.29
CA LYS A 257 -15.12 21.88 -8.64
C LYS A 257 -14.91 20.83 -7.56
N GLY A 258 -14.16 19.76 -7.87
CA GLY A 258 -13.80 18.73 -6.88
C GLY A 258 -13.01 19.30 -5.70
N ALA A 259 -12.05 20.19 -5.96
CA ALA A 259 -11.30 20.88 -4.91
C ALA A 259 -12.19 21.76 -4.02
N THR A 260 -13.25 22.36 -4.61
CA THR A 260 -14.22 23.18 -3.87
C THR A 260 -15.06 22.31 -2.93
N GLU A 261 -15.45 21.10 -3.36
CA GLU A 261 -16.14 20.14 -2.49
C GLU A 261 -15.24 19.68 -1.34
N LEU A 262 -13.96 19.38 -1.60
CA LEU A 262 -12.99 19.05 -0.54
C LEU A 262 -12.91 20.16 0.51
N ALA A 263 -12.86 21.43 0.08
CA ALA A 263 -12.86 22.59 0.99
C ALA A 263 -14.18 22.68 1.78
N ALA A 264 -15.33 22.42 1.13
CA ALA A 264 -16.62 22.39 1.79
C ALA A 264 -16.70 21.29 2.86
N MET A 265 -16.17 20.09 2.58
CA MET A 265 -16.09 18.99 3.53
C MET A 265 -15.17 19.33 4.72
N GLY A 266 -14.05 20.00 4.48
CA GLY A 266 -13.16 20.50 5.54
C GLY A 266 -13.85 21.53 6.43
N LYS A 267 -14.51 22.54 5.83
CA LYS A 267 -15.28 23.56 6.53
C LYS A 267 -16.42 22.97 7.37
N ALA A 268 -17.09 21.93 6.85
CA ALA A 268 -18.14 21.21 7.54
C ALA A 268 -17.60 20.22 8.61
N LYS A 269 -16.27 20.11 8.76
CA LYS A 269 -15.58 19.16 9.66
C LYS A 269 -15.92 17.69 9.38
N VAL A 270 -16.24 17.38 8.12
CA VAL A 270 -16.45 16.02 7.64
C VAL A 270 -15.11 15.36 7.33
N LEU A 271 -14.23 16.08 6.61
CA LEU A 271 -12.84 15.68 6.39
C LEU A 271 -11.89 16.49 7.27
N SER A 272 -10.78 15.87 7.67
CA SER A 272 -9.79 16.49 8.56
C SER A 272 -8.38 16.03 8.23
N THR A 273 -7.43 16.95 8.25
CA THR A 273 -6.00 16.63 8.16
C THR A 273 -5.43 15.92 9.38
N ASN A 274 -6.23 15.69 10.42
CA ASN A 274 -5.87 14.85 11.57
C ASN A 274 -6.19 13.37 11.35
N VAL A 275 -6.90 13.03 10.27
CA VAL A 275 -7.15 11.66 9.82
C VAL A 275 -6.17 11.37 8.68
N GLY A 276 -5.29 10.43 8.89
CA GLY A 276 -4.23 10.04 7.94
C GLY A 276 -4.05 8.53 7.91
N ASP A 277 -3.10 8.06 7.09
CA ASP A 277 -2.85 6.62 6.90
C ASP A 277 -2.47 5.90 8.21
N ASP A 278 -1.94 6.64 9.18
CA ASP A 278 -1.51 6.14 10.50
C ASP A 278 -2.66 5.87 11.48
N ASN A 279 -3.84 6.47 11.29
CA ASN A 279 -4.92 6.38 12.25
C ASN A 279 -6.32 6.12 11.68
N SER A 280 -6.54 6.29 10.37
CA SER A 280 -7.87 6.13 9.75
C SER A 280 -8.46 4.73 9.99
N GLU A 281 -7.71 3.67 9.72
CA GLU A 281 -8.20 2.32 9.94
C GLU A 281 -8.61 2.07 11.41
N GLY A 282 -7.84 2.62 12.37
CA GLY A 282 -8.15 2.54 13.80
C GLY A 282 -9.38 3.33 14.21
N ILE A 283 -9.74 4.40 13.48
CA ILE A 283 -10.98 5.14 13.70
C ILE A 283 -12.18 4.28 13.32
N PHE A 284 -12.17 3.66 12.14
CA PHE A 284 -13.26 2.81 11.67
C PHE A 284 -13.38 1.53 12.49
N THR A 285 -12.28 0.79 12.69
CA THR A 285 -12.26 -0.46 13.47
C THR A 285 -12.58 -0.26 14.94
N GLY A 286 -12.34 0.95 15.46
CA GLY A 286 -12.75 1.39 16.81
C GLY A 286 -14.21 1.81 16.92
N GLY A 287 -15.03 1.69 15.86
CA GLY A 287 -16.45 2.06 15.85
C GLY A 287 -16.69 3.57 15.97
N LYS A 288 -15.73 4.41 15.55
CA LYS A 288 -15.82 5.88 15.66
C LYS A 288 -16.28 6.56 14.37
N ALA A 289 -16.44 5.80 13.30
CA ALA A 289 -16.95 6.27 12.01
C ALA A 289 -17.94 5.27 11.40
N PRO A 290 -19.08 5.71 10.86
CA PRO A 290 -20.01 4.82 10.16
C PRO A 290 -19.56 4.50 8.73
N PHE A 291 -18.73 5.34 8.14
CA PHE A 291 -18.23 5.23 6.77
C PHE A 291 -16.73 5.37 6.70
N PHE A 292 -16.10 4.55 5.86
CA PHE A 292 -14.67 4.57 5.60
C PHE A 292 -14.39 4.44 4.10
N ILE A 293 -13.75 5.42 3.51
CA ILE A 293 -13.21 5.30 2.16
C ILE A 293 -11.84 4.64 2.28
N THR A 294 -11.74 3.40 1.81
CA THR A 294 -10.51 2.60 1.87
C THR A 294 -10.48 1.57 0.75
N GLY A 295 -9.42 0.77 0.69
CA GLY A 295 -9.27 -0.33 -0.24
C GLY A 295 -9.35 -1.71 0.43
N PRO A 296 -9.20 -2.79 -0.35
CA PRO A 296 -9.33 -4.16 0.14
C PRO A 296 -8.31 -4.54 1.22
N TRP A 297 -7.19 -3.83 1.31
CA TRP A 297 -6.14 -4.03 2.33
C TRP A 297 -6.62 -3.85 3.77
N SER A 298 -7.69 -3.08 4.01
CA SER A 298 -8.25 -2.88 5.35
C SER A 298 -9.20 -4.01 5.79
N ILE A 299 -9.68 -4.84 4.87
CA ILE A 299 -10.70 -5.87 5.16
C ILE A 299 -10.24 -6.89 6.20
N PRO A 300 -9.00 -7.41 6.18
CA PRO A 300 -8.54 -8.33 7.21
C PRO A 300 -8.67 -7.75 8.64
N ASN A 301 -8.32 -6.49 8.83
CA ASN A 301 -8.40 -5.82 10.13
C ASN A 301 -9.84 -5.46 10.52
N ILE A 302 -10.69 -5.09 9.55
CA ILE A 302 -12.12 -4.86 9.77
C ILE A 302 -12.81 -6.14 10.23
N LYS A 303 -12.55 -7.29 9.56
CA LYS A 303 -13.05 -8.62 9.95
C LYS A 303 -12.54 -9.00 11.35
N LYS A 304 -11.26 -8.79 11.63
CA LYS A 304 -10.66 -9.06 12.95
C LYS A 304 -11.27 -8.22 14.08
N ALA A 305 -11.68 -7.00 13.79
CA ALA A 305 -12.36 -6.12 14.74
C ALA A 305 -13.83 -6.51 14.99
N GLY A 306 -14.36 -7.50 14.24
CA GLY A 306 -15.75 -7.98 14.40
C GLY A 306 -16.79 -6.99 13.89
N ILE A 307 -16.44 -6.10 12.97
CA ILE A 307 -17.37 -5.12 12.41
C ILE A 307 -18.20 -5.78 11.30
N ASN A 308 -19.52 -5.66 11.39
CA ASN A 308 -20.43 -5.94 10.30
C ASN A 308 -20.31 -4.82 9.26
N TYR A 309 -19.90 -5.15 8.06
CA TYR A 309 -19.65 -4.13 7.02
C TYR A 309 -20.24 -4.52 5.68
N ALA A 310 -20.33 -3.54 4.80
CA ALA A 310 -20.58 -3.76 3.38
C ALA A 310 -19.81 -2.75 2.55
N ILE A 311 -19.47 -3.17 1.32
CA ILE A 311 -18.71 -2.39 0.34
C ILE A 311 -19.68 -1.90 -0.72
N SER A 312 -19.52 -0.66 -1.15
CA SER A 312 -20.32 -0.05 -2.23
C SER A 312 -19.48 0.96 -3.01
N SER A 313 -19.95 1.31 -4.19
CA SER A 313 -19.36 2.41 -4.97
C SER A 313 -19.29 3.69 -4.15
N LEU A 314 -18.32 4.55 -4.47
CA LEU A 314 -18.21 5.87 -3.89
C LEU A 314 -19.45 6.72 -4.29
N PRO A 315 -19.99 7.55 -3.39
CA PRO A 315 -21.21 8.31 -3.65
C PRO A 315 -21.00 9.37 -4.73
N SER A 316 -22.10 9.82 -5.34
CA SER A 316 -22.08 11.00 -6.23
C SER A 316 -21.96 12.30 -5.44
N LEU A 317 -21.32 13.30 -6.05
CA LEU A 317 -21.17 14.65 -5.47
C LEU A 317 -22.26 15.61 -5.99
N PRO A 318 -22.63 16.64 -5.23
CA PRO A 318 -23.60 17.63 -5.63
C PRO A 318 -23.22 18.31 -6.96
N GLY A 319 -24.12 18.27 -7.97
CA GLY A 319 -23.86 18.82 -9.30
C GLY A 319 -22.73 18.14 -10.09
N GLY A 320 -22.27 16.99 -9.62
CA GLY A 320 -21.30 16.11 -10.29
C GLY A 320 -21.87 14.72 -10.53
N GLY A 321 -21.01 13.79 -10.89
CA GLY A 321 -21.31 12.36 -11.04
C GLY A 321 -20.84 11.55 -9.83
N ALA A 322 -20.86 10.22 -9.97
CA ALA A 322 -20.23 9.30 -9.02
C ALA A 322 -18.72 9.56 -8.97
N MET A 323 -18.17 9.57 -7.78
CA MET A 323 -16.71 9.57 -7.59
C MET A 323 -16.13 8.28 -8.15
N GLN A 324 -15.18 8.38 -9.09
CA GLN A 324 -14.53 7.22 -9.69
C GLN A 324 -13.12 7.07 -9.14
N PRO A 325 -12.79 5.92 -8.55
CA PRO A 325 -11.46 5.69 -7.99
C PRO A 325 -10.43 5.45 -9.10
N PHE A 326 -9.15 5.53 -8.74
CA PHE A 326 -8.13 4.86 -9.51
C PHE A 326 -8.22 3.34 -9.37
N LEU A 327 -7.90 2.62 -10.45
CA LEU A 327 -7.51 1.22 -10.37
C LEU A 327 -6.02 1.15 -10.08
N GLY A 328 -5.66 0.44 -9.03
CA GLY A 328 -4.30 0.10 -8.66
C GLY A 328 -3.97 -1.31 -9.14
N ILE A 329 -2.86 -1.49 -9.84
CA ILE A 329 -2.33 -2.80 -10.17
C ILE A 329 -1.03 -2.99 -9.41
N GLN A 330 -0.93 -4.08 -8.67
CA GLN A 330 0.26 -4.41 -7.91
C GLN A 330 1.12 -5.40 -8.70
N LEU A 331 2.41 -5.13 -8.79
CA LEU A 331 3.35 -5.83 -9.66
C LEU A 331 4.56 -6.35 -8.88
N PHE A 332 5.10 -7.46 -9.37
CA PHE A 332 6.47 -7.88 -9.09
C PHE A 332 7.37 -7.34 -10.19
N TYR A 333 8.41 -6.61 -9.83
CA TYR A 333 9.43 -6.08 -10.71
C TYR A 333 10.76 -6.77 -10.48
N VAL A 334 11.52 -7.01 -11.54
CA VAL A 334 12.90 -7.48 -11.46
C VAL A 334 13.86 -6.29 -11.56
N SER A 335 14.81 -6.21 -10.64
CA SER A 335 15.84 -5.17 -10.64
C SER A 335 16.75 -5.28 -11.86
N ALA A 336 17.03 -4.18 -12.53
CA ALA A 336 18.05 -4.12 -13.58
C ALA A 336 19.48 -4.36 -13.04
N LYS A 337 19.66 -4.32 -11.72
CA LYS A 337 20.92 -4.61 -11.00
C LYS A 337 20.77 -5.81 -10.08
N ALA A 338 19.88 -6.75 -10.42
CA ALA A 338 19.74 -8.00 -9.69
C ALA A 338 21.08 -8.74 -9.64
N ASN A 339 21.48 -9.20 -8.46
CA ASN A 339 22.69 -10.01 -8.32
C ASN A 339 22.50 -11.38 -8.97
N ASN A 340 21.26 -11.88 -8.96
CA ASN A 340 20.88 -13.13 -9.59
C ASN A 340 19.63 -12.92 -10.47
N ALA A 341 19.85 -12.31 -11.64
CA ALA A 341 18.78 -11.99 -12.58
C ALA A 341 18.01 -13.25 -13.06
N THR A 342 18.70 -14.38 -13.21
CA THR A 342 18.06 -15.63 -13.65
C THR A 342 17.07 -16.13 -12.61
N LEU A 343 17.47 -16.25 -11.34
CA LEU A 343 16.56 -16.66 -10.26
C LEU A 343 15.40 -15.67 -10.09
N ALA A 344 15.68 -14.36 -10.22
CA ALA A 344 14.64 -13.34 -10.11
C ALA A 344 13.59 -13.48 -11.22
N GLN A 345 14.04 -13.68 -12.47
CA GLN A 345 13.14 -13.92 -13.61
C GLN A 345 12.34 -15.21 -13.43
N GLU A 346 12.99 -16.28 -12.99
CA GLU A 346 12.35 -17.56 -12.73
C GLU A 346 11.25 -17.44 -11.66
N PHE A 347 11.56 -16.81 -10.53
CA PHE A 347 10.56 -16.57 -9.47
C PHE A 347 9.33 -15.85 -10.02
N VAL A 348 9.52 -14.73 -10.70
CA VAL A 348 8.39 -13.91 -11.16
C VAL A 348 7.62 -14.53 -12.32
N THR A 349 8.25 -15.37 -13.16
CA THR A 349 7.58 -15.98 -14.32
C THR A 349 7.00 -17.36 -14.05
N GLN A 350 7.50 -18.09 -13.02
CA GLN A 350 7.06 -19.44 -12.71
C GLN A 350 6.14 -19.52 -11.49
N TYR A 351 6.40 -18.73 -10.43
CA TYR A 351 5.66 -18.79 -9.18
C TYR A 351 4.52 -17.77 -9.11
N VAL A 352 4.77 -16.51 -9.49
CA VAL A 352 3.75 -15.45 -9.41
C VAL A 352 2.52 -15.73 -10.28
N PRO A 353 2.63 -16.31 -11.51
CA PRO A 353 1.49 -16.64 -12.35
C PRO A 353 0.76 -17.93 -11.96
N THR A 354 1.00 -18.48 -10.78
CA THR A 354 0.28 -19.67 -10.31
C THR A 354 -0.97 -19.27 -9.51
N LYS A 355 -2.01 -20.09 -9.65
CA LYS A 355 -3.26 -19.91 -8.92
C LYS A 355 -3.04 -19.93 -7.41
N GLU A 356 -2.26 -20.89 -6.93
CA GLU A 356 -1.93 -21.08 -5.52
C GLU A 356 -1.28 -19.84 -4.92
N PHE A 357 -0.31 -19.26 -5.64
CA PHE A 357 0.37 -18.04 -5.19
C PHE A 357 -0.58 -16.85 -5.11
N GLN A 358 -1.39 -16.65 -6.16
CA GLN A 358 -2.34 -15.53 -6.23
C GLN A 358 -3.43 -15.64 -5.14
N LEU A 359 -3.94 -16.86 -4.89
CA LEU A 359 -4.90 -17.12 -3.81
C LEU A 359 -4.30 -16.87 -2.43
N ALA A 360 -3.07 -17.27 -2.19
CA ALA A 360 -2.42 -17.08 -0.91
C ALA A 360 -2.17 -15.59 -0.60
N ILE A 361 -1.75 -14.80 -1.60
CA ILE A 361 -1.59 -13.35 -1.43
C ILE A 361 -2.95 -12.69 -1.17
N PHE A 362 -4.00 -13.11 -1.86
CA PHE A 362 -5.37 -12.63 -1.60
C PHE A 362 -5.81 -12.93 -0.17
N GLN A 363 -5.66 -14.16 0.29
CA GLN A 363 -6.07 -14.58 1.65
C GLN A 363 -5.42 -13.76 2.75
N ALA A 364 -4.20 -13.32 2.53
CA ALA A 364 -3.45 -12.57 3.53
C ALA A 364 -3.64 -11.04 3.45
N GLY A 365 -3.82 -10.50 2.25
CA GLY A 365 -3.87 -9.05 2.02
C GLY A 365 -5.23 -8.53 1.58
N GLY A 366 -6.22 -9.40 1.32
CA GLY A 366 -7.58 -9.03 0.90
C GLY A 366 -7.68 -8.43 -0.51
N ARG A 367 -6.56 -8.28 -1.23
CA ARG A 367 -6.53 -7.65 -2.56
C ARG A 367 -6.95 -8.63 -3.65
N PRO A 368 -7.99 -8.35 -4.46
CA PRO A 368 -8.46 -9.26 -5.51
C PRO A 368 -7.34 -9.68 -6.47
N PRO A 369 -7.25 -11.00 -6.82
CA PRO A 369 -6.21 -11.50 -7.71
C PRO A 369 -6.26 -10.88 -9.10
N ALA A 370 -5.10 -10.68 -9.72
CA ALA A 370 -4.97 -10.26 -11.11
C ALA A 370 -5.07 -11.44 -12.09
N LEU A 371 -4.76 -12.66 -11.64
CA LEU A 371 -4.90 -13.90 -12.42
C LEU A 371 -6.37 -14.28 -12.52
N THR A 372 -6.91 -14.39 -13.73
CA THR A 372 -8.35 -14.61 -13.98
C THR A 372 -8.88 -15.86 -13.28
N GLU A 373 -8.17 -16.99 -13.37
CA GLU A 373 -8.58 -18.23 -12.71
C GLU A 373 -8.68 -18.11 -11.18
N ALA A 374 -7.74 -17.40 -10.55
CA ALA A 374 -7.78 -17.16 -9.11
C ALA A 374 -8.90 -16.18 -8.75
N TYR A 375 -9.10 -15.13 -9.56
CA TYR A 375 -10.22 -14.19 -9.38
C TYR A 375 -11.57 -14.89 -9.47
N ASP A 376 -11.78 -15.75 -10.48
CA ASP A 376 -13.03 -16.49 -10.68
C ASP A 376 -13.35 -17.38 -9.47
N GLU A 377 -12.35 -18.05 -8.91
CA GLU A 377 -12.52 -18.88 -7.71
C GLU A 377 -12.94 -18.05 -6.50
N VAL A 378 -12.21 -16.98 -6.17
CA VAL A 378 -12.51 -16.17 -4.99
C VAL A 378 -13.80 -15.38 -5.15
N SER A 379 -14.11 -14.89 -6.35
CA SER A 379 -15.35 -14.17 -6.62
C SER A 379 -16.59 -15.04 -6.54
N ALA A 380 -16.45 -16.36 -6.72
CA ALA A 380 -17.57 -17.30 -6.55
C ALA A 380 -17.96 -17.48 -5.08
N SER A 381 -17.03 -17.32 -4.14
CA SER A 381 -17.22 -17.62 -2.72
C SER A 381 -17.18 -16.39 -1.80
N ASP A 382 -16.47 -15.32 -2.20
CA ASP A 382 -16.32 -14.10 -1.40
C ASP A 382 -17.08 -12.93 -2.06
N PRO A 383 -18.21 -12.47 -1.48
CA PRO A 383 -18.98 -11.36 -2.02
C PRO A 383 -18.23 -10.03 -2.01
N ASP A 384 -17.21 -9.87 -1.13
CA ASP A 384 -16.40 -8.66 -1.08
C ASP A 384 -15.64 -8.44 -2.41
N VAL A 385 -15.13 -9.52 -3.02
CA VAL A 385 -14.40 -9.45 -4.29
C VAL A 385 -15.27 -8.88 -5.40
N LYS A 386 -16.53 -9.32 -5.49
CA LYS A 386 -17.52 -8.76 -6.44
C LYS A 386 -17.84 -7.30 -6.13
N ALA A 387 -17.99 -6.97 -4.84
CA ALA A 387 -18.29 -5.60 -4.43
C ALA A 387 -17.14 -4.63 -4.77
N TRP A 388 -15.88 -5.05 -4.60
CA TRP A 388 -14.70 -4.29 -5.04
C TRP A 388 -14.69 -4.07 -6.55
N PHE A 389 -14.96 -5.12 -7.33
CA PHE A 389 -15.04 -5.02 -8.78
C PHE A 389 -16.12 -4.03 -9.22
N GLU A 390 -17.35 -4.16 -8.70
CA GLU A 390 -18.45 -3.25 -9.02
C GLU A 390 -18.13 -1.79 -8.63
N ALA A 391 -17.49 -1.59 -7.48
CA ALA A 391 -17.10 -0.26 -7.03
C ALA A 391 -16.00 0.38 -7.90
N GLY A 392 -15.17 -0.43 -8.54
CA GLY A 392 -14.06 0.02 -9.38
C GLY A 392 -14.31 -0.04 -10.88
N LYS A 393 -15.45 -0.58 -11.35
CA LYS A 393 -15.68 -0.90 -12.78
C LYS A 393 -15.53 0.27 -13.75
N ASP A 394 -15.86 1.48 -13.30
CA ASP A 394 -15.74 2.72 -14.07
C ASP A 394 -14.43 3.48 -13.75
N GLY A 395 -13.58 2.92 -12.87
CA GLY A 395 -12.30 3.47 -12.49
C GLY A 395 -11.28 3.40 -13.64
N LYS A 396 -10.25 4.23 -13.55
CA LYS A 396 -9.15 4.24 -14.53
C LYS A 396 -7.85 3.81 -13.87
N PRO A 397 -7.00 3.04 -14.54
CA PRO A 397 -5.65 2.77 -14.05
C PRO A 397 -4.92 4.09 -13.73
N MET A 398 -4.15 4.11 -12.66
CA MET A 398 -3.25 5.22 -12.39
C MET A 398 -2.30 5.44 -13.58
N PRO A 399 -1.92 6.68 -13.88
CA PRO A 399 -0.91 6.92 -14.91
C PRO A 399 0.41 6.22 -14.56
N ASN A 400 0.88 5.30 -15.40
CA ASN A 400 2.17 4.61 -15.24
C ASN A 400 3.33 5.32 -15.97
N ILE A 401 3.16 6.59 -16.27
CA ILE A 401 4.17 7.45 -16.92
C ILE A 401 5.13 8.08 -15.91
N PRO A 402 6.38 8.42 -16.30
CA PRO A 402 7.38 9.01 -15.38
C PRO A 402 6.87 10.26 -14.66
N ALA A 403 6.09 11.10 -15.34
CA ALA A 403 5.51 12.33 -14.81
C ALA A 403 4.64 12.12 -13.56
N MET A 404 4.08 10.92 -13.36
CA MET A 404 3.18 10.64 -12.22
C MET A 404 3.86 10.79 -10.86
N ASN A 405 5.16 10.48 -10.77
CA ASN A 405 5.90 10.67 -9.51
C ASN A 405 5.89 12.13 -9.02
N SER A 406 5.87 13.09 -9.94
CA SER A 406 5.85 14.52 -9.62
C SER A 406 4.49 15.02 -9.10
N VAL A 407 3.44 14.18 -9.13
CA VAL A 407 2.06 14.56 -8.80
C VAL A 407 1.74 14.37 -7.32
N TRP A 408 2.17 13.26 -6.74
CA TRP A 408 1.70 12.79 -5.45
C TRP A 408 1.84 13.83 -4.33
N GLY A 409 3.02 14.42 -4.19
CA GLY A 409 3.29 15.44 -3.16
C GLY A 409 2.47 16.73 -3.36
N PRO A 410 2.62 17.44 -4.49
CA PRO A 410 1.93 18.72 -4.71
C PRO A 410 0.41 18.61 -4.70
N LEU A 411 -0.18 17.57 -5.30
CA LEU A 411 -1.64 17.38 -5.30
C LEU A 411 -2.16 16.99 -3.91
N GLY A 412 -1.45 16.10 -3.20
CA GLY A 412 -1.79 15.76 -1.83
C GLY A 412 -1.78 16.99 -0.93
N GLN A 413 -0.70 17.76 -0.95
CA GLN A 413 -0.59 18.98 -0.14
C GLN A 413 -1.66 20.01 -0.50
N ALA A 414 -2.04 20.11 -1.79
CA ALA A 414 -3.12 21.01 -2.20
C ALA A 414 -4.45 20.61 -1.58
N ALA A 415 -4.77 19.31 -1.61
CA ALA A 415 -5.98 18.80 -0.96
C ALA A 415 -5.98 19.05 0.55
N ALA A 416 -4.87 18.78 1.24
CA ALA A 416 -4.75 19.06 2.68
C ALA A 416 -4.94 20.54 3.01
N ASP A 417 -4.36 21.42 2.22
CA ASP A 417 -4.43 22.87 2.46
C ASP A 417 -5.87 23.41 2.27
N VAL A 418 -6.61 22.93 1.26
CA VAL A 418 -8.01 23.37 1.06
C VAL A 418 -8.95 22.76 2.09
N ILE A 419 -8.75 21.50 2.50
CA ILE A 419 -9.52 20.88 3.59
C ILE A 419 -9.26 21.60 4.92
N ALA A 420 -8.03 22.00 5.17
CA ALA A 420 -7.67 22.76 6.38
C ALA A 420 -8.13 24.24 6.34
N GLY A 421 -8.69 24.72 5.21
CA GLY A 421 -9.08 26.11 5.04
C GLY A 421 -7.90 27.10 4.97
N LYS A 422 -6.69 26.62 4.64
CA LYS A 422 -5.48 27.46 4.53
C LYS A 422 -5.39 28.22 3.23
N SER A 423 -6.09 27.76 2.19
CA SER A 423 -6.02 28.34 0.85
C SER A 423 -7.35 28.16 0.13
N GLU A 424 -7.67 29.12 -0.74
CA GLU A 424 -8.80 28.98 -1.67
C GLU A 424 -8.52 27.90 -2.72
N PRO A 425 -9.51 27.04 -3.05
CA PRO A 425 -9.34 25.89 -3.92
C PRO A 425 -8.66 26.19 -5.25
N LYS A 426 -9.16 27.20 -5.99
CA LYS A 426 -8.58 27.57 -7.28
C LYS A 426 -7.12 27.99 -7.16
N ALA A 427 -6.81 28.88 -6.25
CA ALA A 427 -5.45 29.43 -6.09
C ALA A 427 -4.45 28.30 -5.70
N ARG A 428 -4.87 27.39 -4.80
CA ARG A 428 -3.99 26.29 -4.36
C ARG A 428 -3.76 25.25 -5.45
N PHE A 429 -4.79 24.86 -6.19
CA PHE A 429 -4.68 23.90 -7.28
C PHE A 429 -3.93 24.47 -8.48
N ASP A 430 -4.07 25.77 -8.78
CA ASP A 430 -3.20 26.47 -9.76
C ASP A 430 -1.71 26.43 -9.34
N SER A 431 -1.43 26.58 -8.04
CA SER A 431 -0.05 26.43 -7.53
C SER A 431 0.43 24.97 -7.66
N ALA A 432 -0.39 24.00 -7.29
CA ALA A 432 -0.06 22.59 -7.42
C ALA A 432 0.26 22.21 -8.88
N ALA A 433 -0.54 22.68 -9.84
CA ALA A 433 -0.27 22.44 -11.26
C ALA A 433 1.10 23.00 -11.68
N LYS A 434 1.47 24.20 -11.22
CA LYS A 434 2.79 24.81 -11.50
C LYS A 434 3.93 24.02 -10.84
N GLU A 435 3.74 23.58 -9.60
CA GLU A 435 4.68 22.75 -8.85
C GLU A 435 4.93 21.42 -9.58
N ILE A 436 3.86 20.74 -10.03
CA ILE A 436 3.92 19.49 -10.80
C ILE A 436 4.68 19.71 -12.12
N VAL A 437 4.31 20.72 -12.92
CA VAL A 437 4.96 21.01 -14.19
C VAL A 437 6.44 21.34 -13.99
N LYS A 438 6.79 22.07 -12.92
CA LYS A 438 8.18 22.37 -12.58
C LYS A 438 8.94 21.10 -12.21
N ALA A 439 8.36 20.22 -11.41
CA ALA A 439 8.98 18.94 -11.01
C ALA A 439 9.21 18.03 -12.22
N ILE A 440 8.23 17.90 -13.12
CA ILE A 440 8.35 17.11 -14.35
C ILE A 440 9.50 17.61 -15.25
N LYS A 441 9.70 18.93 -15.32
CA LYS A 441 10.78 19.52 -16.15
C LYS A 441 12.17 19.40 -15.49
N GLY A 442 12.23 19.15 -14.21
CA GLY A 442 13.48 19.01 -13.46
C GLY A 442 13.88 17.56 -13.15
N SER A 443 13.06 16.59 -13.55
CA SER A 443 13.25 15.14 -13.35
C SER A 443 13.98 14.45 -14.50
#